data_79881a5b901c0cd111c2022c6a546944
#
_entry.id   79881a5b901c0cd111c2022c6a546944
#
_cell.length_a   1.000
_cell.length_b   1.000
_cell.length_c   1.000
_cell.angle_alpha   90.00
_cell.angle_beta   90.00
_cell.angle_gamma   90.00
#
_symmetry.space_group_name_H-M   'P 1'
#
loop_
_entity.id
_entity.type
_entity.pdbx_description
1 polymer ?
#
loop_
_entity_poly.entity_id
_entity_poly.type
_entity_poly.pdbx_seq_one_letter_code
_entity_poly.pdbx_strand_id
1 'polypeptide(L)'
;YLSCKGVGTKFAGSVCKNMVFRECNLNYANFDDCKLENLLVDKTELNSSNLTQCKCKDIQWRQAALTNASFFKTPMRGMDFSDSEIKGLVLSDDNQELKGAVVDLYQAAQLSKRLGIIIKDIEGI
;
A
#
# COMPACT_ATOMS: atom_id res chain seq x y z
N TYR A 1 -10.21 -5.03 -13.42
CA TYR A 1 -10.90 -6.15 -12.74
C TYR A 1 -11.95 -5.60 -11.79
N LEU A 2 -13.18 -6.05 -11.94
CA LEU A 2 -14.30 -5.65 -11.10
C LEU A 2 -14.81 -6.86 -10.33
N SER A 3 -14.93 -6.71 -8.98
CA SER A 3 -15.50 -7.76 -8.10
C SER A 3 -14.85 -9.12 -8.31
N CYS A 4 -13.53 -9.15 -8.44
CA CYS A 4 -12.82 -10.41 -8.69
C CYS A 4 -12.28 -11.02 -7.39
N LYS A 5 -12.01 -12.32 -7.43
CA LYS A 5 -11.31 -13.03 -6.36
C LYS A 5 -9.99 -13.54 -6.91
N GLY A 6 -8.91 -12.95 -6.44
CA GLY A 6 -7.57 -13.31 -6.89
C GLY A 6 -6.63 -13.55 -5.73
N VAL A 7 -7.12 -14.18 -4.66
CA VAL A 7 -6.31 -14.49 -3.48
C VAL A 7 -5.10 -15.30 -3.89
N GLY A 8 -3.90 -14.81 -3.54
CA GLY A 8 -2.66 -15.49 -3.87
C GLY A 8 -2.24 -15.43 -5.34
N THR A 9 -2.93 -14.60 -6.15
CA THR A 9 -2.58 -14.46 -7.57
C THR A 9 -1.15 -13.95 -7.73
N LYS A 10 -0.44 -14.49 -8.70
CA LYS A 10 0.96 -14.11 -8.97
C LYS A 10 1.05 -13.21 -10.20
N PHE A 11 1.37 -11.95 -9.95
CA PHE A 11 1.64 -10.97 -11.01
C PHE A 11 3.12 -10.63 -11.13
N ALA A 12 3.98 -11.29 -10.35
CA ALA A 12 5.40 -10.94 -10.24
C ALA A 12 6.07 -10.78 -11.61
N GLY A 13 6.83 -9.70 -11.76
CA GLY A 13 7.54 -9.40 -13.00
C GLY A 13 6.66 -8.85 -14.13
N SER A 14 5.39 -8.60 -13.86
CA SER A 14 4.44 -8.13 -14.88
C SER A 14 4.46 -6.61 -15.03
N VAL A 15 3.92 -6.14 -16.14
CA VAL A 15 3.64 -4.73 -16.36
C VAL A 15 2.13 -4.56 -16.35
N CYS A 16 1.64 -3.76 -15.40
CA CYS A 16 0.21 -3.47 -15.26
C CYS A 16 -0.01 -1.99 -15.54
N LYS A 17 -0.77 -1.67 -16.56
CA LYS A 17 -1.05 -0.29 -16.96
C LYS A 17 -2.54 -0.09 -17.21
N ASN A 18 -3.03 1.08 -16.83
CA ASN A 18 -4.39 1.52 -17.15
C ASN A 18 -5.43 0.51 -16.66
N MET A 19 -5.31 0.09 -15.41
CA MET A 19 -6.18 -0.93 -14.82
C MET A 19 -6.98 -0.36 -13.66
N VAL A 20 -8.15 -0.95 -13.44
CA VAL A 20 -8.99 -0.66 -12.29
C VAL A 20 -9.26 -1.97 -11.56
N PHE A 21 -8.92 -2.00 -10.27
CA PHE A 21 -9.32 -3.07 -9.37
C PHE A 21 -10.38 -2.50 -8.45
N ARG A 22 -11.62 -2.96 -8.61
CA ARG A 22 -12.73 -2.47 -7.80
C ARG A 22 -13.45 -3.63 -7.14
N GLU A 23 -13.58 -3.52 -5.82
CA GLU A 23 -14.23 -4.54 -5.01
C GLU A 23 -13.64 -5.94 -5.22
N CYS A 24 -12.34 -6.00 -5.40
CA CYS A 24 -11.61 -7.26 -5.61
C CYS A 24 -11.02 -7.75 -4.30
N ASN A 25 -10.82 -9.06 -4.21
CA ASN A 25 -10.06 -9.67 -3.13
C ASN A 25 -8.75 -10.19 -3.70
N LEU A 26 -7.67 -9.44 -3.41
CA LEU A 26 -6.32 -9.77 -3.85
C LEU A 26 -5.40 -10.00 -2.65
N ASN A 27 -5.95 -10.46 -1.54
CA ASN A 27 -5.14 -10.81 -0.37
C ASN A 27 -4.08 -11.83 -0.77
N TYR A 28 -2.87 -11.66 -0.25
CA TYR A 28 -1.71 -12.52 -0.52
C TYR A 28 -1.24 -12.49 -1.99
N ALA A 29 -1.77 -11.59 -2.81
CA ALA A 29 -1.31 -11.49 -4.20
C ALA A 29 0.17 -11.04 -4.25
N ASN A 30 0.89 -11.50 -5.27
CA ASN A 30 2.30 -11.17 -5.44
C ASN A 30 2.48 -10.27 -6.66
N PHE A 31 2.89 -9.02 -6.39
CA PHE A 31 3.21 -8.02 -7.41
C PHE A 31 4.69 -7.67 -7.42
N ASP A 32 5.55 -8.53 -6.88
CA ASP A 32 6.99 -8.24 -6.79
C ASP A 32 7.58 -7.95 -8.17
N ASP A 33 8.47 -6.94 -8.21
CA ASP A 33 9.17 -6.52 -9.42
C ASP A 33 8.24 -6.11 -10.56
N CYS A 34 7.03 -5.67 -10.24
CA CYS A 34 6.08 -5.20 -11.24
C CYS A 34 6.32 -3.73 -11.59
N LYS A 35 5.98 -3.39 -12.82
CA LYS A 35 5.82 -2.00 -13.23
C LYS A 35 4.34 -1.69 -13.21
N LEU A 36 3.94 -0.76 -12.33
CA LEU A 36 2.55 -0.40 -12.12
C LEU A 36 2.35 1.05 -12.54
N GLU A 37 1.47 1.27 -13.50
CA GLU A 37 1.25 2.60 -14.04
C GLU A 37 -0.23 2.85 -14.28
N ASN A 38 -0.72 3.99 -13.81
CA ASN A 38 -2.10 4.41 -13.95
C ASN A 38 -3.08 3.35 -13.48
N LEU A 39 -3.03 3.04 -12.18
CA LEU A 39 -3.92 2.09 -11.55
C LEU A 39 -4.86 2.81 -10.58
N LEU A 40 -6.11 2.39 -10.59
CA LEU A 40 -7.06 2.74 -9.54
C LEU A 40 -7.38 1.47 -8.75
N VAL A 41 -7.13 1.52 -7.45
CA VAL A 41 -7.42 0.42 -6.53
C VAL A 41 -8.52 0.92 -5.59
N ASP A 42 -9.73 0.45 -5.79
CA ASP A 42 -10.92 0.96 -5.10
C ASP A 42 -11.62 -0.18 -4.36
N LYS A 43 -11.82 0.00 -3.06
CA LYS A 43 -12.51 -0.97 -2.20
C LYS A 43 -11.99 -2.40 -2.39
N THR A 44 -10.69 -2.52 -2.55
CA THR A 44 -10.02 -3.79 -2.86
C THR A 44 -9.17 -4.21 -1.68
N GLU A 45 -9.19 -5.50 -1.37
CA GLU A 45 -8.38 -6.08 -0.32
C GLU A 45 -7.04 -6.55 -0.89
N LEU A 46 -5.96 -6.06 -0.28
CA LEU A 46 -4.58 -6.42 -0.62
C LEU A 46 -3.80 -6.73 0.66
N ASN A 47 -4.48 -7.29 1.65
CA ASN A 47 -3.83 -7.62 2.92
C ASN A 47 -2.78 -8.70 2.70
N SER A 48 -1.62 -8.50 3.32
CA SER A 48 -0.48 -9.43 3.21
C SER A 48 -0.02 -9.66 1.77
N SER A 49 -0.34 -8.73 0.87
CA SER A 49 0.16 -8.79 -0.51
C SER A 49 1.61 -8.30 -0.57
N ASN A 50 2.31 -8.65 -1.64
CA ASN A 50 3.69 -8.22 -1.86
C ASN A 50 3.76 -7.24 -3.03
N LEU A 51 4.26 -6.03 -2.74
CA LEU A 51 4.56 -5.01 -3.76
C LEU A 51 6.01 -4.58 -3.59
N THR A 52 6.90 -5.58 -3.57
CA THR A 52 8.33 -5.37 -3.32
C THR A 52 9.04 -4.97 -4.61
N GLN A 53 9.88 -3.94 -4.53
CA GLN A 53 10.70 -3.47 -5.65
C GLN A 53 9.89 -3.12 -6.89
N CYS A 54 8.68 -2.60 -6.70
CA CYS A 54 7.83 -2.15 -7.79
C CYS A 54 8.21 -0.75 -8.25
N LYS A 55 8.01 -0.49 -9.53
CA LYS A 55 8.08 0.86 -10.09
C LYS A 55 6.67 1.34 -10.30
N CYS A 56 6.28 2.37 -9.55
CA CYS A 56 4.91 2.84 -9.51
C CYS A 56 4.79 4.27 -10.03
N LYS A 57 3.77 4.51 -10.84
CA LYS A 57 3.43 5.83 -11.34
C LYS A 57 1.92 5.97 -11.43
N ASP A 58 1.39 7.06 -10.87
CA ASP A 58 -0.04 7.36 -10.92
C ASP A 58 -0.91 6.24 -10.36
N ILE A 59 -0.63 5.85 -9.12
CA ILE A 59 -1.41 4.85 -8.41
C ILE A 59 -2.37 5.57 -7.47
N GLN A 60 -3.66 5.28 -7.60
CA GLN A 60 -4.68 5.83 -6.72
C GLN A 60 -5.25 4.72 -5.83
N TRP A 61 -5.24 4.99 -4.52
CA TRP A 61 -5.77 4.07 -3.51
C TRP A 61 -7.03 4.68 -2.92
N ARG A 62 -8.14 3.97 -3.00
CA ARG A 62 -9.41 4.40 -2.41
C ARG A 62 -9.99 3.28 -1.56
N GLN A 63 -10.07 3.51 -0.26
CA GLN A 63 -10.63 2.53 0.67
C GLN A 63 -10.04 1.13 0.43
N ALA A 64 -8.75 1.07 0.17
CA ALA A 64 -8.03 -0.17 -0.02
C ALA A 64 -7.59 -0.74 1.33
N ALA A 65 -7.58 -2.05 1.46
CA ALA A 65 -7.08 -2.73 2.64
C ALA A 65 -5.68 -3.26 2.34
N LEU A 66 -4.68 -2.69 3.02
CA LEU A 66 -3.28 -3.00 2.79
C LEU A 66 -2.59 -3.44 4.10
N THR A 67 -3.34 -4.05 5.00
CA THR A 67 -2.80 -4.51 6.28
C THR A 67 -1.71 -5.56 6.03
N ASN A 68 -0.54 -5.34 6.62
CA ASN A 68 0.63 -6.21 6.48
C ASN A 68 1.14 -6.35 5.03
N ALA A 69 0.76 -5.45 4.14
CA ALA A 69 1.29 -5.46 2.78
C ALA A 69 2.76 -5.04 2.78
N SER A 70 3.54 -5.62 1.88
CA SER A 70 4.96 -5.28 1.75
C SER A 70 5.16 -4.27 0.62
N PHE A 71 5.70 -3.09 0.99
CA PHE A 71 6.17 -2.10 0.04
C PHE A 71 7.69 -1.99 0.11
N PHE A 72 8.36 -3.06 0.49
CA PHE A 72 9.81 -3.09 0.65
C PHE A 72 10.48 -2.64 -0.66
N LYS A 73 11.27 -1.55 -0.56
CA LYS A 73 11.96 -0.93 -1.71
C LYS A 73 11.01 -0.45 -2.83
N THR A 74 9.76 -0.17 -2.50
CA THR A 74 8.79 0.42 -3.42
C THR A 74 8.51 1.85 -2.98
N PRO A 75 8.93 2.87 -3.73
CA PRO A 75 8.66 4.25 -3.36
C PRO A 75 7.16 4.55 -3.35
N MET A 76 6.72 5.19 -2.28
CA MET A 76 5.30 5.53 -2.08
C MET A 76 5.04 7.02 -2.35
N ARG A 77 5.98 7.69 -3.01
CA ARG A 77 5.88 9.14 -3.25
C ARG A 77 4.64 9.46 -4.07
N GLY A 78 3.88 10.45 -3.57
CA GLY A 78 2.67 10.91 -4.24
C GLY A 78 1.46 10.01 -4.07
N MET A 79 1.59 8.89 -3.38
CA MET A 79 0.45 8.02 -3.10
C MET A 79 -0.30 8.53 -1.88
N ASP A 80 -1.61 8.64 -1.99
CA ASP A 80 -2.48 9.06 -0.91
C ASP A 80 -3.16 7.84 -0.30
N PHE A 81 -2.79 7.53 0.94
CA PHE A 81 -3.34 6.40 1.69
C PHE A 81 -4.34 6.84 2.75
N SER A 82 -4.74 8.10 2.77
CA SER A 82 -5.47 8.67 3.90
C SER A 82 -6.82 8.01 4.18
N ASP A 83 -7.45 7.42 3.17
CA ASP A 83 -8.71 6.70 3.35
C ASP A 83 -8.56 5.18 3.29
N SER A 84 -7.33 4.69 3.31
CA SER A 84 -7.02 3.27 3.19
C SER A 84 -6.43 2.73 4.49
N GLU A 85 -6.44 1.40 4.65
CA GLU A 85 -5.89 0.72 5.81
C GLU A 85 -4.46 0.30 5.52
N ILE A 86 -3.50 0.89 6.25
CA ILE A 86 -2.07 0.61 6.02
C ILE A 86 -1.35 0.09 7.27
N LYS A 87 -2.06 -0.53 8.18
CA LYS A 87 -1.48 -1.05 9.41
C LYS A 87 -0.48 -2.16 9.10
N GLY A 88 0.69 -2.11 9.73
CA GLY A 88 1.66 -3.20 9.66
C GLY A 88 2.39 -3.30 8.33
N LEU A 89 2.52 -2.22 7.57
CA LEU A 89 3.28 -2.24 6.32
C LEU A 89 4.70 -2.75 6.56
N VAL A 90 5.18 -3.59 5.63
CA VAL A 90 6.57 -4.05 5.61
C VAL A 90 7.38 -3.08 4.74
N LEU A 91 8.36 -2.44 5.37
CA LEU A 91 9.20 -1.42 4.74
C LEU A 91 10.66 -1.69 5.08
N SER A 92 11.58 -1.02 4.39
CA SER A 92 12.99 -1.11 4.73
C SER A 92 13.28 -0.42 6.08
N ASP A 93 14.41 -0.76 6.68
CA ASP A 93 14.78 -0.22 7.99
C ASP A 93 14.96 1.29 8.00
N ASP A 94 15.35 1.88 6.89
CA ASP A 94 15.53 3.32 6.76
C ASP A 94 14.26 4.07 6.39
N ASN A 95 13.15 3.36 6.18
CA ASN A 95 11.83 3.93 5.86
C ASN A 95 11.82 4.85 4.64
N GLN A 96 12.72 4.63 3.69
CA GLN A 96 12.82 5.48 2.49
C GLN A 96 11.55 5.47 1.65
N GLU A 97 10.81 4.37 1.67
CA GLU A 97 9.57 4.23 0.91
C GLU A 97 8.53 5.27 1.29
N LEU A 98 8.56 5.74 2.55
CA LEU A 98 7.55 6.67 3.07
C LEU A 98 7.73 8.11 2.59
N LYS A 99 8.83 8.44 1.93
CA LYS A 99 9.06 9.81 1.48
C LYS A 99 8.00 10.23 0.47
N GLY A 100 7.26 11.30 0.80
CA GLY A 100 6.25 11.83 -0.08
C GLY A 100 4.92 11.10 -0.06
N ALA A 101 4.77 10.08 0.78
CA ALA A 101 3.47 9.42 0.97
C ALA A 101 2.51 10.36 1.72
N VAL A 102 1.25 10.35 1.33
CA VAL A 102 0.21 11.15 1.98
C VAL A 102 -0.62 10.26 2.89
N VAL A 103 -0.71 10.63 4.16
CA VAL A 103 -1.40 9.84 5.19
C VAL A 103 -2.22 10.77 6.07
N ASP A 104 -3.19 10.19 6.81
CA ASP A 104 -3.93 10.95 7.81
C ASP A 104 -3.18 10.97 9.13
N LEU A 105 -3.73 11.69 10.12
CA LEU A 105 -3.09 11.86 11.42
C LEU A 105 -2.91 10.53 12.17
N TYR A 106 -3.89 9.66 12.13
CA TYR A 106 -3.80 8.36 12.80
C TYR A 106 -2.74 7.47 12.16
N GLN A 107 -2.70 7.45 10.84
CA GLN A 107 -1.70 6.69 10.10
C GLN A 107 -0.29 7.22 10.40
N ALA A 108 -0.14 8.54 10.46
CA ALA A 108 1.15 9.15 10.81
C ALA A 108 1.58 8.75 12.22
N ALA A 109 0.65 8.75 13.16
CA ALA A 109 0.94 8.35 14.53
C ALA A 109 1.42 6.89 14.60
N GLN A 110 0.79 6.00 13.86
CA GLN A 110 1.21 4.60 13.83
C GLN A 110 2.56 4.42 13.14
N LEU A 111 2.79 5.13 12.04
CA LEU A 111 4.06 5.06 11.32
C LEU A 111 5.22 5.62 12.15
N SER A 112 4.97 6.61 13.00
CA SER A 112 6.00 7.20 13.84
C SER A 112 6.62 6.18 14.80
N LYS A 113 5.90 5.15 15.16
CA LYS A 113 6.41 4.09 16.05
C LYS A 113 7.60 3.35 15.43
N ARG A 114 7.67 3.30 14.12
CA ARG A 114 8.79 2.69 13.41
C ARG A 114 10.11 3.41 13.67
N LEU A 115 10.01 4.71 13.98
CA LEU A 115 11.17 5.55 14.27
C LEU A 115 11.52 5.57 15.77
N GLY A 116 10.81 4.78 16.57
CA GLY A 116 11.00 4.80 18.02
C GLY A 116 10.40 6.02 18.71
N ILE A 117 9.58 6.78 17.98
CA ILE A 117 8.94 7.97 18.56
C ILE A 117 7.84 7.53 19.51
N ILE A 118 7.82 8.13 20.70
CA ILE A 118 6.77 7.93 21.66
C ILE A 118 5.87 9.15 21.62
N ILE A 119 4.60 8.93 21.30
CA ILE A 119 3.62 10.01 21.26
C ILE A 119 2.98 10.10 22.62
N LYS A 120 3.10 11.29 23.22
CA LYS A 120 2.41 11.53 24.51
C LYS A 120 0.92 11.56 24.21
N ASP A 121 0.18 10.75 24.95
CA ASP A 121 -1.27 10.67 24.77
C ASP A 121 -1.89 12.01 25.12
N ILE A 122 -2.46 12.63 24.11
CA ILE A 122 -3.23 13.84 24.26
C ILE A 122 -4.66 13.46 23.95
N GLU A 123 -5.59 14.00 24.70
CA GLU A 123 -6.99 13.74 24.52
C GLU A 123 -7.39 13.84 23.05
N GLY A 124 -7.95 12.76 22.50
CA GLY A 124 -8.35 12.69 21.10
C GLY A 124 -7.29 12.19 20.12
N ILE A 125 -6.12 11.78 20.63
CA ILE A 125 -5.07 11.22 19.77
C ILE A 125 -4.79 9.76 20.13
#